data_1ef1ce2313bdb990291b0e3ef2903035
#
_entry.id   1ef1ce2313bdb990291b0e3ef2903035
#
_cell.length_a   1.000
_cell.length_b   1.000
_cell.length_c   1.000
_cell.angle_alpha   90.00
_cell.angle_beta   90.00
_cell.angle_gamma   90.00
#
_symmetry.space_group_name_H-M   'P 1'
#
loop_
_entity.id
_entity.type
_entity.pdbx_description
1 polymer ?
#
loop_
_entity_poly.entity_id
_entity_poly.type
_entity_poly.pdbx_seq_one_letter_code
_entity_poly.pdbx_strand_id
1 'polypeptide(L)'
;MTFCEQLNEYISKIDCSSKELADTSNLSPTVISRYRNGERTPNIRSKQLESLVDGLYQLASEKNVDFKKEDIYKTLSITLNDVHIDLEQLVKNFNDLTSALNISMADLSRKLGYDSSYLSKLRAGNIFPTKPQTFIDDVCKFVVNKYVQEDEKKIVSSLIN
;
A
#
# COMPACT_ATOMS: atom_id res chain seq x y z
N MET A 1 -1.07 -3.40 -10.89
CA MET A 1 -0.70 -4.80 -10.56
C MET A 1 -0.35 -4.83 -9.08
N THR A 2 -1.01 -5.68 -8.31
CA THR A 2 -0.77 -5.84 -6.87
C THR A 2 0.44 -6.73 -6.62
N PHE A 3 0.93 -6.74 -5.36
CA PHE A 3 2.04 -7.61 -4.97
C PHE A 3 1.73 -9.11 -5.23
N CYS A 4 0.51 -9.56 -4.87
CA CYS A 4 0.13 -10.95 -5.07
C CYS A 4 0.02 -11.33 -6.55
N GLU A 5 -0.50 -10.46 -7.40
CA GLU A 5 -0.53 -10.67 -8.85
C GLU A 5 0.89 -10.78 -9.43
N GLN A 6 1.79 -9.87 -9.04
CA GLN A 6 3.17 -9.88 -9.49
C GLN A 6 3.94 -11.11 -9.00
N LEU A 7 3.73 -11.52 -7.74
CA LEU A 7 4.33 -12.74 -7.19
C LEU A 7 3.84 -13.98 -7.94
N ASN A 8 2.54 -14.09 -8.19
CA ASN A 8 1.96 -15.21 -8.94
C ASN A 8 2.45 -15.24 -10.39
N GLU A 9 2.70 -14.09 -11.00
CA GLU A 9 3.31 -14.01 -12.33
C GLU A 9 4.73 -14.57 -12.35
N TYR A 10 5.58 -14.22 -11.37
CA TYR A 10 6.92 -14.82 -11.24
C TYR A 10 6.86 -16.34 -11.04
N ILE A 11 5.99 -16.82 -10.13
CA ILE A 11 5.80 -18.24 -9.87
C ILE A 11 5.40 -18.98 -11.15
N SER A 12 4.50 -18.40 -11.94
CA SER A 12 4.05 -18.98 -13.22
C SER A 12 5.15 -18.99 -14.27
N LYS A 13 5.92 -17.90 -14.40
CA LYS A 13 7.02 -17.80 -15.39
C LYS A 13 8.18 -18.73 -15.05
N ILE A 14 8.46 -18.94 -13.76
CA ILE A 14 9.49 -19.87 -13.29
C ILE A 14 8.98 -21.32 -13.33
N ASP A 15 7.67 -21.52 -13.43
CA ASP A 15 7.01 -22.83 -13.32
C ASP A 15 7.38 -23.53 -12.00
N CYS A 16 7.21 -22.84 -10.88
CA CYS A 16 7.52 -23.36 -9.56
C CYS A 16 6.28 -23.47 -8.67
N SER A 17 6.31 -24.43 -7.76
CA SER A 17 5.27 -24.59 -6.74
C SER A 17 5.50 -23.67 -5.55
N SER A 18 4.45 -23.44 -4.77
CA SER A 18 4.55 -22.72 -3.48
C SER A 18 5.49 -23.42 -2.50
N LYS A 19 5.59 -24.76 -2.57
CA LYS A 19 6.48 -25.54 -1.70
C LYS A 19 7.93 -25.30 -2.08
N GLU A 20 8.29 -25.41 -3.37
CA GLU A 20 9.64 -25.12 -3.84
C GLU A 20 10.06 -23.70 -3.43
N LEU A 21 9.18 -22.71 -3.63
CA LEU A 21 9.48 -21.34 -3.24
C LEU A 21 9.63 -21.17 -1.72
N ALA A 22 8.81 -21.85 -0.91
CA ALA A 22 8.95 -21.83 0.53
C ALA A 22 10.28 -22.41 1.00
N ASP A 23 10.66 -23.57 0.45
CA ASP A 23 11.90 -24.26 0.79
C ASP A 23 13.13 -23.42 0.36
N THR A 24 13.12 -22.87 -0.85
CA THR A 24 14.25 -22.08 -1.39
C THR A 24 14.39 -20.71 -0.74
N SER A 25 13.27 -20.05 -0.44
CA SER A 25 13.28 -18.74 0.23
C SER A 25 13.43 -18.82 1.75
N ASN A 26 13.46 -20.03 2.32
CA ASN A 26 13.46 -20.26 3.77
C ASN A 26 12.29 -19.55 4.50
N LEU A 27 11.15 -19.41 3.81
CA LEU A 27 9.92 -18.91 4.36
C LEU A 27 8.94 -20.04 4.61
N SER A 28 8.05 -19.90 5.61
CA SER A 28 7.07 -20.96 5.84
C SER A 28 6.06 -21.05 4.69
N PRO A 29 5.56 -22.27 4.36
CA PRO A 29 4.52 -22.44 3.34
C PRO A 29 3.27 -21.59 3.58
N THR A 30 2.92 -21.38 4.85
CA THR A 30 1.80 -20.50 5.24
C THR A 30 2.05 -19.03 4.86
N VAL A 31 3.29 -18.55 4.99
CA VAL A 31 3.65 -17.18 4.59
C VAL A 31 3.55 -17.04 3.08
N ILE A 32 4.10 -17.98 2.31
CA ILE A 32 3.99 -17.98 0.85
C ILE A 32 2.53 -18.01 0.40
N SER A 33 1.70 -18.89 1.00
CA SER A 33 0.27 -18.95 0.69
C SER A 33 -0.42 -17.60 0.91
N ARG A 34 -0.19 -16.96 2.05
CA ARG A 34 -0.78 -15.65 2.37
C ARG A 34 -0.30 -14.54 1.42
N TYR A 35 0.96 -14.58 1.00
CA TYR A 35 1.49 -13.65 0.00
C TYR A 35 0.82 -13.83 -1.36
N ARG A 36 0.62 -15.08 -1.80
CA ARG A 36 -0.03 -15.41 -3.06
C ARG A 36 -1.50 -15.05 -3.10
N ASN A 37 -2.19 -15.17 -1.97
CA ASN A 37 -3.62 -14.86 -1.86
C ASN A 37 -3.90 -13.38 -1.56
N GLY A 38 -2.86 -12.55 -1.37
CA GLY A 38 -3.01 -11.13 -1.03
C GLY A 38 -3.48 -10.86 0.41
N GLU A 39 -3.51 -11.90 1.26
CA GLU A 39 -3.89 -11.75 2.68
C GLU A 39 -2.80 -11.03 3.49
N ARG A 40 -1.59 -11.04 2.99
CA ARG A 40 -0.43 -10.40 3.61
C ARG A 40 0.59 -10.00 2.55
N THR A 41 1.37 -8.96 2.84
CA THR A 41 2.54 -8.57 2.06
C THR A 41 3.76 -8.47 2.99
N PRO A 42 4.99 -8.69 2.51
CA PRO A 42 6.18 -8.37 3.29
C PRO A 42 6.33 -6.86 3.42
N ASN A 43 7.00 -6.40 4.47
CA ASN A 43 7.41 -5.00 4.53
C ASN A 43 8.55 -4.74 3.53
N ILE A 44 8.53 -3.57 2.90
CA ILE A 44 9.63 -3.13 2.06
C ILE A 44 10.94 -3.09 2.88
N ARG A 45 12.06 -3.48 2.29
CA ARG A 45 13.36 -3.60 2.97
C ARG A 45 13.39 -4.60 4.13
N SER A 46 12.44 -5.51 4.22
CA SER A 46 12.46 -6.56 5.23
C SER A 46 13.30 -7.76 4.78
N LYS A 47 13.87 -8.47 5.74
CA LYS A 47 14.52 -9.76 5.46
C LYS A 47 13.59 -10.76 4.77
N GLN A 48 12.29 -10.68 5.01
CA GLN A 48 11.31 -11.55 4.35
C GLN A 48 11.20 -11.26 2.85
N LEU A 49 11.25 -9.98 2.44
CA LEU A 49 11.27 -9.61 1.03
C LEU A 49 12.57 -10.06 0.38
N GLU A 50 13.71 -9.83 1.03
CA GLU A 50 15.02 -10.28 0.53
C GLU A 50 15.05 -11.79 0.34
N SER A 51 14.62 -12.57 1.35
CA SER A 51 14.53 -14.02 1.27
C SER A 51 13.61 -14.49 0.15
N LEU A 52 12.47 -13.85 -0.06
CA LEU A 52 11.54 -14.16 -1.15
C LEU A 52 12.20 -13.93 -2.52
N VAL A 53 12.88 -12.80 -2.68
CA VAL A 53 13.61 -12.45 -3.92
C VAL A 53 14.73 -13.45 -4.17
N ASP A 54 15.47 -13.82 -3.15
CA ASP A 54 16.55 -14.81 -3.25
C ASP A 54 16.01 -16.17 -3.69
N GLY A 55 14.90 -16.61 -3.11
CA GLY A 55 14.25 -17.87 -3.49
C GLY A 55 13.76 -17.87 -4.94
N LEU A 56 13.12 -16.77 -5.37
CA LEU A 56 12.67 -16.61 -6.76
C LEU A 56 13.84 -16.61 -7.75
N TYR A 57 14.91 -15.88 -7.44
CA TYR A 57 16.10 -15.81 -8.29
C TYR A 57 16.81 -17.16 -8.38
N GLN A 58 16.96 -17.87 -7.28
CA GLN A 58 17.57 -19.20 -7.26
C GLN A 58 16.76 -20.19 -8.11
N LEU A 59 15.43 -20.25 -7.93
CA LEU A 59 14.56 -21.11 -8.72
C LEU A 59 14.57 -20.76 -10.21
N ALA A 60 14.60 -19.46 -10.54
CA ALA A 60 14.73 -19.02 -11.92
C ALA A 60 16.04 -19.52 -12.54
N SER A 61 17.15 -19.42 -11.81
CA SER A 61 18.47 -19.91 -12.25
C SER A 61 18.47 -21.43 -12.44
N GLU A 62 17.89 -22.19 -11.52
CA GLU A 62 17.79 -23.66 -11.60
C GLU A 62 16.95 -24.12 -12.79
N LYS A 63 15.91 -23.34 -13.14
CA LYS A 63 15.00 -23.64 -14.27
C LYS A 63 15.37 -22.92 -15.57
N ASN A 64 16.56 -22.31 -15.63
CA ASN A 64 17.09 -21.59 -16.81
C ASN A 64 16.18 -20.45 -17.28
N VAL A 65 15.50 -19.77 -16.36
CA VAL A 65 14.71 -18.55 -16.64
C VAL A 65 15.61 -17.35 -16.37
N ASP A 66 15.81 -16.51 -17.39
CA ASP A 66 16.70 -15.34 -17.30
C ASP A 66 16.00 -14.16 -16.55
N PHE A 67 16.13 -14.16 -15.24
CA PHE A 67 15.75 -13.05 -14.39
C PHE A 67 16.97 -12.50 -13.64
N LYS A 68 17.04 -11.18 -13.53
CA LYS A 68 18.02 -10.52 -12.66
C LYS A 68 17.42 -10.30 -11.27
N LYS A 69 18.20 -10.60 -10.24
CA LYS A 69 17.76 -10.41 -8.84
C LYS A 69 17.31 -9.00 -8.55
N GLU A 70 18.03 -8.01 -9.08
CA GLU A 70 17.72 -6.58 -8.93
C GLU A 70 16.36 -6.23 -9.55
N ASP A 71 16.01 -6.83 -10.70
CA ASP A 71 14.75 -6.59 -11.38
C ASP A 71 13.58 -7.20 -10.61
N ILE A 72 13.74 -8.42 -10.07
CA ILE A 72 12.74 -9.05 -9.20
C ILE A 72 12.51 -8.17 -7.97
N TYR A 73 13.59 -7.76 -7.28
CA TYR A 73 13.50 -6.90 -6.10
C TYR A 73 12.80 -5.58 -6.41
N LYS A 74 13.21 -4.90 -7.48
CA LYS A 74 12.65 -3.62 -7.92
C LYS A 74 11.16 -3.75 -8.23
N THR A 75 10.78 -4.76 -9.01
CA THR A 75 9.39 -4.96 -9.43
C THR A 75 8.49 -5.27 -8.23
N LEU A 76 8.89 -6.20 -7.35
CA LEU A 76 8.14 -6.50 -6.13
C LEU A 76 8.10 -5.29 -5.19
N SER A 77 9.19 -4.53 -5.06
CA SER A 77 9.23 -3.33 -4.22
C SER A 77 8.30 -2.23 -4.73
N ILE A 78 8.15 -2.06 -6.04
CA ILE A 78 7.20 -1.10 -6.63
C ILE A 78 5.76 -1.49 -6.26
N THR A 79 5.44 -2.78 -6.22
CA THR A 79 4.10 -3.25 -5.85
C THR A 79 3.85 -3.23 -4.33
N LEU A 80 4.93 -3.21 -3.55
CA LEU A 80 4.91 -3.03 -2.09
C LEU A 80 5.04 -1.57 -1.69
N ASN A 81 5.37 -0.70 -2.64
CA ASN A 81 5.30 0.71 -2.36
C ASN A 81 3.85 1.03 -1.96
N ASP A 82 3.61 0.82 -0.68
CA ASP A 82 3.18 1.97 0.11
C ASP A 82 3.99 3.13 -0.42
N VAL A 83 3.35 3.97 -1.25
CA VAL A 83 3.82 5.30 -1.55
C VAL A 83 4.42 5.75 -0.23
N HIS A 84 5.73 6.08 -0.20
CA HIS A 84 6.34 6.57 1.04
C HIS A 84 5.57 7.84 1.35
N ILE A 85 4.48 7.65 2.10
CA ILE A 85 3.57 8.73 2.41
C ILE A 85 4.36 9.60 3.37
N ASP A 86 4.80 10.73 2.88
CA ASP A 86 5.31 11.79 3.72
C ASP A 86 4.18 12.21 4.66
N LEU A 87 4.30 11.80 5.92
CA LEU A 87 3.24 11.98 6.90
C LEU A 87 3.03 13.46 7.23
N GLU A 88 4.06 14.28 7.16
CA GLU A 88 3.94 15.73 7.34
C GLU A 88 3.18 16.35 6.16
N GLN A 89 3.54 15.96 4.94
CA GLN A 89 2.83 16.39 3.74
C GLN A 89 1.38 15.88 3.72
N LEU A 90 1.13 14.66 4.20
CA LEU A 90 -0.22 14.12 4.35
C LEU A 90 -1.07 15.00 5.27
N VAL A 91 -0.53 15.36 6.45
CA VAL A 91 -1.24 16.24 7.40
C VAL A 91 -1.50 17.61 6.79
N LYS A 92 -0.53 18.17 6.09
CA LYS A 92 -0.68 19.44 5.37
C LYS A 92 -1.80 19.35 4.32
N ASN A 93 -1.74 18.35 3.44
CA ASN A 93 -2.76 18.13 2.40
C ASN A 93 -4.15 17.89 3.00
N PHE A 94 -4.24 17.15 4.10
CA PHE A 94 -5.50 16.95 4.82
C PHE A 94 -6.07 18.28 5.37
N ASN A 95 -5.22 19.14 5.93
CA ASN A 95 -5.61 20.44 6.41
C ASN A 95 -6.08 21.35 5.27
N ASP A 96 -5.34 21.39 4.17
CA ASP A 96 -5.65 22.19 3.00
C ASP A 96 -6.99 21.75 2.37
N LEU A 97 -7.17 20.44 2.19
CA LEU A 97 -8.41 19.84 1.67
C LEU A 97 -9.62 20.15 2.56
N THR A 98 -9.49 19.92 3.86
CA THR A 98 -10.61 20.16 4.79
C THR A 98 -10.97 21.63 4.94
N SER A 99 -9.99 22.51 4.81
CA SER A 99 -10.20 23.98 4.81
C SER A 99 -10.83 24.46 3.50
N ALA A 100 -10.32 24.01 2.34
CA ALA A 100 -10.84 24.39 1.02
C ALA A 100 -12.29 23.97 0.82
N LEU A 101 -12.66 22.79 1.31
CA LEU A 101 -14.02 22.25 1.22
C LEU A 101 -14.90 22.59 2.43
N ASN A 102 -14.39 23.38 3.37
CA ASN A 102 -15.08 23.73 4.62
C ASN A 102 -15.65 22.51 5.37
N ILE A 103 -14.84 21.43 5.46
CA ILE A 103 -15.25 20.17 6.09
C ILE A 103 -15.22 20.30 7.60
N SER A 104 -16.37 20.05 8.24
CA SER A 104 -16.46 19.96 9.69
C SER A 104 -15.76 18.71 10.20
N MET A 105 -14.86 18.85 11.19
CA MET A 105 -14.22 17.69 11.85
C MET A 105 -15.23 16.81 12.58
N ALA A 106 -16.33 17.39 13.07
CA ALA A 106 -17.43 16.64 13.67
C ALA A 106 -18.14 15.73 12.66
N ASP A 107 -18.35 16.23 11.44
CA ASP A 107 -18.96 15.44 10.36
C ASP A 107 -18.01 14.32 9.92
N LEU A 108 -16.73 14.63 9.76
CA LEU A 108 -15.71 13.66 9.37
C LEU A 108 -15.60 12.54 10.44
N SER A 109 -15.52 12.92 11.71
CA SER A 109 -15.51 12.00 12.86
C SER A 109 -16.71 11.06 12.83
N ARG A 110 -17.92 11.61 12.68
CA ARG A 110 -19.18 10.85 12.69
C ARG A 110 -19.29 9.89 11.49
N LYS A 111 -18.85 10.32 10.32
CA LYS A 111 -18.99 9.54 9.07
C LYS A 111 -17.94 8.47 8.92
N LEU A 112 -16.70 8.75 9.33
CA LEU A 112 -15.56 7.81 9.21
C LEU A 112 -15.31 6.97 10.46
N GLY A 113 -16.01 7.29 11.58
CA GLY A 113 -15.81 6.56 12.85
C GLY A 113 -14.48 6.87 13.56
N TYR A 114 -13.80 7.95 13.18
CA TYR A 114 -12.61 8.41 13.88
C TYR A 114 -13.01 9.25 15.10
N ASP A 115 -12.26 9.10 16.18
CA ASP A 115 -12.44 9.96 17.36
C ASP A 115 -12.11 11.43 17.03
N SER A 116 -12.93 12.37 17.52
CA SER A 116 -12.75 13.79 17.24
C SER A 116 -11.45 14.35 17.82
N SER A 117 -10.99 13.82 18.95
CA SER A 117 -9.71 14.21 19.54
C SER A 117 -8.53 13.69 18.74
N TYR A 118 -8.67 12.51 18.13
CA TYR A 118 -7.70 11.96 17.19
C TYR A 118 -7.54 12.88 15.97
N LEU A 119 -8.63 13.25 15.32
CA LEU A 119 -8.60 14.16 14.15
C LEU A 119 -8.03 15.53 14.50
N SER A 120 -8.34 16.06 15.69
CA SER A 120 -7.79 17.34 16.16
C SER A 120 -6.28 17.28 16.37
N LYS A 121 -5.77 16.21 16.99
CA LYS A 121 -4.32 15.99 17.19
C LYS A 121 -3.60 15.76 15.87
N LEU A 122 -4.22 15.06 14.93
CA LEU A 122 -3.68 14.83 13.59
C LEU A 122 -3.56 16.15 12.83
N ARG A 123 -4.60 17.00 12.84
CA ARG A 123 -4.56 18.32 12.23
C ARG A 123 -3.46 19.21 12.80
N ALA A 124 -3.20 19.10 14.10
CA ALA A 124 -2.13 19.84 14.77
C ALA A 124 -0.73 19.27 14.49
N GLY A 125 -0.62 18.14 13.75
CA GLY A 125 0.66 17.46 13.50
C GLY A 125 1.24 16.73 14.73
N ASN A 126 0.45 16.58 15.79
CA ASN A 126 0.91 15.93 17.03
C ASN A 126 0.92 14.41 16.94
N ILE A 127 0.16 13.85 16.01
CA ILE A 127 0.11 12.41 15.71
C ILE A 127 -0.04 12.20 14.20
N PHE A 128 0.31 11.01 13.76
CA PHE A 128 0.16 10.58 12.37
C PHE A 128 -0.70 9.32 12.30
N PRO A 129 -1.37 9.05 11.15
CA PRO A 129 -2.14 7.83 10.98
C PRO A 129 -1.23 6.60 11.05
N THR A 130 -1.63 5.60 11.84
CA THR A 130 -0.92 4.30 11.89
C THR A 130 -1.07 3.50 10.60
N LYS A 131 -2.14 3.76 9.84
CA LYS A 131 -2.43 3.21 8.51
C LYS A 131 -2.72 4.35 7.54
N PRO A 132 -1.68 5.02 7.02
CA PRO A 132 -1.85 6.23 6.22
C PRO A 132 -2.69 6.03 4.97
N GLN A 133 -2.48 4.93 4.24
CA GLN A 133 -3.25 4.64 3.03
C GLN A 133 -4.74 4.46 3.34
N THR A 134 -5.09 3.70 4.38
CA THR A 134 -6.49 3.53 4.81
C THR A 134 -7.12 4.87 5.17
N PHE A 135 -6.38 5.73 5.88
CA PHE A 135 -6.85 7.06 6.22
C PHE A 135 -7.12 7.93 4.98
N ILE A 136 -6.21 7.90 4.00
CA ILE A 136 -6.38 8.61 2.72
C ILE A 136 -7.63 8.10 2.00
N ASP A 137 -7.78 6.78 1.87
CA ASP A 137 -8.91 6.16 1.18
C ASP A 137 -10.26 6.53 1.83
N ASP A 138 -10.31 6.53 3.16
CA ASP A 138 -11.51 6.89 3.91
C ASP A 138 -11.87 8.38 3.71
N VAL A 139 -10.88 9.28 3.80
CA VAL A 139 -11.08 10.71 3.55
C VAL A 139 -11.51 10.96 2.11
N CYS A 140 -10.87 10.32 1.12
CA CYS A 140 -11.24 10.46 -0.29
C CYS A 140 -12.67 9.98 -0.54
N LYS A 141 -13.06 8.82 -0.01
CA LYS A 141 -14.44 8.30 -0.12
C LYS A 141 -15.45 9.26 0.50
N PHE A 142 -15.14 9.83 1.67
CA PHE A 142 -16.00 10.82 2.32
C PHE A 142 -16.20 12.06 1.44
N VAL A 143 -15.11 12.61 0.90
CA VAL A 143 -15.13 13.80 0.05
C VAL A 143 -15.94 13.54 -1.22
N VAL A 144 -15.66 12.43 -1.93
CA VAL A 144 -16.38 12.07 -3.14
C VAL A 144 -17.87 11.88 -2.88
N ASN A 145 -18.26 11.23 -1.78
CA ASN A 145 -19.67 11.01 -1.45
C ASN A 145 -20.40 12.29 -1.01
N LYS A 146 -19.69 13.23 -0.38
CA LYS A 146 -20.27 14.48 0.11
C LYS A 146 -20.44 15.51 -1.00
N TYR A 147 -19.48 15.57 -1.92
CA TYR A 147 -19.40 16.59 -2.98
C TYR A 147 -19.66 15.97 -4.35
N VAL A 148 -20.91 15.55 -4.59
CA VAL A 148 -21.33 14.89 -5.85
C VAL A 148 -21.54 15.91 -6.99
N GLN A 149 -21.58 17.21 -6.71
CA GLN A 149 -21.82 18.25 -7.72
C GLN A 149 -20.58 18.54 -8.57
N GLU A 150 -20.77 18.78 -9.87
CA GLU A 150 -19.65 18.87 -10.84
C GLU A 150 -18.67 20.01 -10.57
N ASP A 151 -19.13 21.12 -10.01
CA ASP A 151 -18.28 22.28 -9.70
C ASP A 151 -17.35 22.01 -8.52
N GLU A 152 -17.77 21.19 -7.57
CA GLU A 152 -16.95 20.78 -6.42
C GLU A 152 -15.95 19.67 -6.79
N LYS A 153 -16.27 18.85 -7.79
CA LYS A 153 -15.33 17.86 -8.34
C LYS A 153 -14.09 18.51 -8.97
N LYS A 154 -14.24 19.68 -9.60
CA LYS A 154 -13.11 20.44 -10.18
C LYS A 154 -12.14 20.92 -9.10
N ILE A 155 -12.67 21.37 -7.95
CA ILE A 155 -11.84 21.81 -6.81
C ILE A 155 -11.06 20.61 -6.25
N VAL A 156 -11.71 19.46 -6.06
CA VAL A 156 -11.06 18.22 -5.57
C VAL A 156 -9.97 17.75 -6.53
N SER A 157 -10.24 17.75 -7.84
CA SER A 157 -9.25 17.34 -8.84
C SER A 157 -8.02 18.23 -8.89
N SER A 158 -8.18 19.54 -8.61
CA SER A 158 -7.05 20.50 -8.59
C SER A 158 -6.19 20.39 -7.34
N LEU A 159 -6.71 19.78 -6.26
CA LEU A 159 -6.00 19.62 -4.97
C LEU A 159 -5.25 18.27 -4.86
N ILE A 160 -5.56 17.32 -5.74
CA ILE A 160 -4.97 15.96 -5.72
C ILE A 160 -3.80 15.83 -6.74
N ASN A 161 -3.67 16.77 -7.69
CA ASN A 161 -2.57 16.88 -8.64
C ASN A 161 -1.50 17.85 -8.13
#